data_dca9addd27c116341b8d95c13dbf9fec
#
_entry.id   dca9addd27c116341b8d95c13dbf9fec
#
_cell.length_a   1.000
_cell.length_b   1.000
_cell.length_c   1.000
_cell.angle_alpha   90.00
_cell.angle_beta   90.00
_cell.angle_gamma   90.00
#
_symmetry.space_group_name_H-M   'P 1'
#
loop_
_entity.id
_entity.type
_entity.pdbx_description
1 polymer ?
#
loop_
_entity_poly.entity_id
_entity_poly.type
_entity_poly.pdbx_seq_one_letter_code
_entity_poly.pdbx_strand_id
1 'polypeptide(L)'
;TIFYSEHEEYYETACDEFYWDHNGQTYYESGDYIFNTTAANGCERTEVLHLTINHSEREEYWETACDEYWWDHNGATYYESGDYEYYTTTEQGCERVEVLHLTINRSEREEYSVTACDQYEWHGEVYTESGTYEYYTTTDQGCERVEVLYLTISDREHAEYYETACDEFYWDHNGQTYY
;
A
#
# COMPACT_ATOMS: atom_id res chain seq x y z
N THR A 1 68.60 34.68 -10.43
CA THR A 1 67.58 33.67 -10.80
C THR A 1 66.23 34.37 -10.88
N ILE A 2 65.52 34.20 -11.98
CA ILE A 2 64.16 34.72 -12.15
C ILE A 2 63.19 33.56 -11.83
N PHE A 3 62.24 33.81 -10.98
CA PHE A 3 61.17 32.90 -10.65
C PHE A 3 59.86 33.38 -11.33
N TYR A 4 58.98 32.48 -11.66
CA TYR A 4 57.70 32.75 -12.31
C TYR A 4 56.55 32.40 -11.36
N SER A 5 55.40 33.12 -11.55
CA SER A 5 54.15 32.74 -10.88
C SER A 5 53.66 31.43 -11.40
N GLU A 6 52.95 30.71 -10.56
CA GLU A 6 52.35 29.39 -10.83
C GLU A 6 50.85 29.53 -11.05
N HIS A 7 50.30 28.73 -11.96
CA HIS A 7 48.87 28.62 -12.22
C HIS A 7 48.50 27.18 -12.31
N GLU A 8 47.51 26.74 -11.52
CA GLU A 8 47.01 25.37 -11.48
C GLU A 8 45.49 25.36 -11.56
N GLU A 9 44.95 24.42 -12.36
CA GLU A 9 43.52 24.22 -12.58
C GLU A 9 43.11 22.83 -12.06
N TYR A 10 41.98 22.79 -11.32
CA TYR A 10 41.39 21.58 -10.75
C TYR A 10 39.97 21.45 -11.28
N TYR A 11 39.57 20.21 -11.64
CA TYR A 11 38.24 19.91 -12.18
C TYR A 11 37.61 18.85 -11.29
N GLU A 12 36.58 19.25 -10.55
CA GLU A 12 35.93 18.38 -9.60
C GLU A 12 34.43 18.32 -9.81
N THR A 13 33.87 17.16 -9.48
CA THR A 13 32.43 16.94 -9.50
C THR A 13 32.04 16.27 -8.17
N ALA A 14 31.05 16.82 -7.50
CA ALA A 14 30.57 16.31 -6.23
C ALA A 14 29.04 16.36 -6.14
N CYS A 15 28.51 15.70 -5.12
CA CYS A 15 27.09 15.76 -4.82
C CYS A 15 26.85 16.67 -3.61
N ASP A 16 25.94 17.61 -3.76
CA ASP A 16 25.45 18.57 -2.74
C ASP A 16 26.50 19.53 -2.21
N GLU A 17 27.69 19.05 -1.90
CA GLU A 17 28.78 19.89 -1.39
C GLU A 17 30.16 19.36 -1.78
N PHE A 18 31.12 20.25 -1.81
CA PHE A 18 32.54 19.93 -2.02
C PHE A 18 33.42 20.72 -1.05
N TYR A 19 34.22 20.01 -0.26
CA TYR A 19 35.23 20.62 0.58
C TYR A 19 36.56 20.71 -0.19
N TRP A 20 37.02 21.95 -0.44
CA TRP A 20 38.32 22.19 -1.05
C TRP A 20 39.40 22.38 -0.01
N ASP A 21 40.22 21.37 0.16
CA ASP A 21 41.29 21.34 1.18
C ASP A 21 42.40 22.40 0.97
N HIS A 22 42.63 22.89 -0.25
CA HIS A 22 43.61 23.91 -0.58
C HIS A 22 43.31 25.24 0.12
N ASN A 23 42.05 25.62 0.26
CA ASN A 23 41.66 26.86 0.92
C ASN A 23 40.80 26.64 2.20
N GLY A 24 40.44 25.40 2.50
CA GLY A 24 39.68 25.01 3.68
C GLY A 24 38.19 25.42 3.64
N GLN A 25 37.61 25.65 2.44
CA GLN A 25 36.22 26.06 2.26
C GLN A 25 35.36 24.96 1.68
N THR A 26 34.07 24.96 2.06
CA THR A 26 33.04 24.09 1.46
C THR A 26 32.18 24.89 0.49
N TYR A 27 31.96 24.34 -0.66
CA TYR A 27 31.17 24.91 -1.74
C TYR A 27 29.92 24.06 -2.00
N TYR A 28 28.78 24.72 -2.26
CA TYR A 28 27.46 24.11 -2.46
C TYR A 28 26.90 24.36 -3.86
N GLU A 29 27.60 25.14 -4.67
CA GLU A 29 27.18 25.51 -6.02
C GLU A 29 28.30 25.25 -7.01
N SER A 30 27.90 24.96 -8.26
CA SER A 30 28.84 24.85 -9.36
C SER A 30 29.43 26.21 -9.69
N GLY A 31 30.70 26.25 -10.06
CA GLY A 31 31.36 27.51 -10.44
C GLY A 31 32.85 27.39 -10.52
N ASP A 32 33.51 28.53 -10.88
CA ASP A 32 34.93 28.67 -10.89
C ASP A 32 35.35 29.44 -9.64
N TYR A 33 36.18 28.80 -8.82
CA TYR A 33 36.66 29.37 -7.53
C TYR A 33 38.17 29.58 -7.59
N ILE A 34 38.58 30.79 -7.30
CA ILE A 34 39.97 31.19 -7.39
C ILE A 34 40.57 31.35 -5.97
N PHE A 35 41.69 30.69 -5.74
CA PHE A 35 42.47 30.81 -4.54
C PHE A 35 43.88 31.26 -4.86
N ASN A 36 44.27 32.42 -4.31
CA ASN A 36 45.60 32.98 -4.46
C ASN A 36 46.43 32.69 -3.21
N THR A 37 47.60 32.13 -3.41
CA THR A 37 48.57 31.81 -2.36
C THR A 37 49.97 32.13 -2.83
N THR A 38 50.98 31.76 -2.03
CA THR A 38 52.39 31.99 -2.38
C THR A 38 53.08 30.65 -2.56
N ALA A 39 53.70 30.45 -3.71
CA ALA A 39 54.47 29.25 -4.01
C ALA A 39 55.78 29.19 -3.17
N ALA A 40 56.39 28.01 -3.07
CA ALA A 40 57.63 27.79 -2.32
C ALA A 40 58.80 28.64 -2.81
N ASN A 41 58.76 29.15 -4.05
CA ASN A 41 59.73 30.05 -4.63
C ASN A 41 59.49 31.53 -4.28
N GLY A 42 58.44 31.85 -3.49
CA GLY A 42 58.04 33.19 -3.10
C GLY A 42 57.24 34.00 -4.10
N CYS A 43 56.88 33.40 -5.27
CA CYS A 43 56.04 34.04 -6.27
C CYS A 43 54.54 33.77 -5.96
N GLU A 44 53.67 34.54 -6.62
CA GLU A 44 52.22 34.31 -6.59
C GLU A 44 51.88 32.93 -7.22
N ARG A 45 50.99 32.19 -6.56
CA ARG A 45 50.38 30.95 -7.07
C ARG A 45 48.89 31.15 -7.09
N THR A 46 48.29 30.99 -8.28
CA THR A 46 46.85 31.04 -8.48
C THR A 46 46.36 29.62 -8.73
N GLU A 47 45.42 29.20 -7.94
CA GLU A 47 44.72 27.93 -8.10
C GLU A 47 43.25 28.19 -8.49
N VAL A 48 42.76 27.52 -9.51
CA VAL A 48 41.40 27.65 -10.00
C VAL A 48 40.71 26.29 -9.89
N LEU A 49 39.62 26.25 -9.14
CA LEU A 49 38.75 25.09 -9.06
C LEU A 49 37.55 25.29 -9.98
N HIS A 50 37.41 24.44 -11.00
CA HIS A 50 36.24 24.30 -11.83
C HIS A 50 35.35 23.22 -11.21
N LEU A 51 34.33 23.64 -10.47
CA LEU A 51 33.49 22.74 -9.66
C LEU A 51 32.12 22.52 -10.32
N THR A 52 31.71 21.27 -10.42
CA THR A 52 30.35 20.88 -10.75
C THR A 52 29.71 20.24 -9.51
N ILE A 53 28.64 20.85 -9.00
CA ILE A 53 27.80 20.27 -7.95
C ILE A 53 26.51 19.74 -8.60
N ASN A 54 26.29 18.45 -8.44
CA ASN A 54 25.02 17.80 -8.70
C ASN A 54 24.26 17.64 -7.40
N HIS A 55 22.95 17.45 -7.47
CA HIS A 55 22.14 17.39 -6.25
C HIS A 55 21.49 16.03 -6.07
N SER A 56 21.41 15.62 -4.81
CA SER A 56 20.57 14.50 -4.37
C SER A 56 19.10 14.84 -4.57
N GLU A 57 18.30 13.82 -4.83
CA GLU A 57 16.88 13.95 -5.11
C GLU A 57 16.06 13.20 -4.06
N ARG A 58 14.88 13.74 -3.72
CA ARG A 58 13.89 13.06 -2.88
C ARG A 58 12.53 13.19 -3.54
N GLU A 59 11.88 12.05 -3.79
CA GLU A 59 10.53 11.98 -4.33
C GLU A 59 9.62 11.25 -3.35
N GLU A 60 8.37 11.71 -3.25
CA GLU A 60 7.40 11.16 -2.31
C GLU A 60 6.14 10.73 -3.08
N TYR A 61 5.61 9.54 -2.76
CA TYR A 61 4.46 8.90 -3.38
C TYR A 61 3.44 8.55 -2.31
N TRP A 62 2.16 8.79 -2.57
CA TRP A 62 1.04 8.46 -1.67
C TRP A 62 0.12 7.50 -2.35
N GLU A 63 0.03 6.28 -1.82
CA GLU A 63 -0.77 5.21 -2.40
C GLU A 63 -1.70 4.59 -1.38
N THR A 64 -2.85 4.11 -1.88
CA THR A 64 -3.83 3.38 -1.08
C THR A 64 -4.25 2.13 -1.86
N ALA A 65 -4.17 0.98 -1.22
CA ALA A 65 -4.51 -0.30 -1.82
C ALA A 65 -5.30 -1.19 -0.84
N CYS A 66 -5.86 -2.28 -1.35
CA CYS A 66 -6.51 -3.30 -0.55
C CYS A 66 -5.61 -4.52 -0.44
N ASP A 67 -5.40 -4.98 0.80
CA ASP A 67 -4.68 -6.18 1.19
C ASP A 67 -3.19 -6.17 0.87
N GLU A 68 -2.80 -5.76 -0.34
CA GLU A 68 -1.41 -5.69 -0.77
C GLU A 68 -1.20 -4.57 -1.80
N TYR A 69 0.05 -4.11 -1.91
CA TYR A 69 0.49 -3.16 -2.92
C TYR A 69 1.85 -3.58 -3.48
N TRP A 70 1.94 -3.71 -4.80
CA TRP A 70 3.21 -3.93 -5.49
C TRP A 70 3.78 -2.59 -5.95
N TRP A 71 4.95 -2.23 -5.42
CA TRP A 71 5.65 -1.02 -5.79
C TRP A 71 6.65 -1.31 -6.91
N ASP A 72 6.39 -0.78 -8.10
CA ASP A 72 7.16 -1.04 -9.31
C ASP A 72 8.58 -0.43 -9.28
N HIS A 73 8.79 0.63 -8.51
CA HIS A 73 10.10 1.29 -8.37
C HIS A 73 11.17 0.37 -7.76
N ASN A 74 10.82 -0.46 -6.80
CA ASN A 74 11.74 -1.40 -6.18
C ASN A 74 11.38 -2.88 -6.40
N GLY A 75 10.23 -3.17 -7.05
CA GLY A 75 9.75 -4.52 -7.32
C GLY A 75 9.32 -5.32 -6.09
N ALA A 76 9.01 -4.64 -4.98
CA ALA A 76 8.56 -5.28 -3.74
C ALA A 76 7.04 -5.20 -3.57
N THR A 77 6.47 -6.21 -2.89
CA THR A 77 5.06 -6.20 -2.47
C THR A 77 4.97 -5.93 -0.98
N TYR A 78 4.08 -5.02 -0.60
CA TYR A 78 3.82 -4.57 0.76
C TYR A 78 2.42 -4.97 1.19
N TYR A 79 2.29 -5.47 2.42
CA TYR A 79 1.03 -5.97 3.00
C TYR A 79 0.53 -5.14 4.19
N GLU A 80 1.28 -4.12 4.58
CA GLU A 80 0.97 -3.26 5.72
C GLU A 80 1.12 -1.78 5.34
N SER A 81 0.35 -0.92 6.01
CA SER A 81 0.51 0.52 5.88
C SER A 81 1.83 0.96 6.51
N GLY A 82 2.48 1.95 5.91
CA GLY A 82 3.73 2.49 6.42
C GLY A 82 4.44 3.38 5.41
N ASP A 83 5.57 3.91 5.85
CA ASP A 83 6.49 4.66 5.01
C ASP A 83 7.65 3.75 4.62
N TYR A 84 7.89 3.63 3.32
CA TYR A 84 8.92 2.76 2.75
C TYR A 84 9.88 3.59 1.92
N GLU A 85 11.16 3.48 2.18
CA GLU A 85 12.20 4.18 1.45
C GLU A 85 12.94 3.26 0.50
N TYR A 86 13.20 3.75 -0.71
CA TYR A 86 14.01 3.09 -1.71
C TYR A 86 15.13 4.01 -2.16
N TYR A 87 16.36 3.53 -1.99
CA TYR A 87 17.58 4.27 -2.30
C TYR A 87 18.14 3.84 -3.65
N THR A 88 18.40 4.82 -4.50
CA THR A 88 19.00 4.65 -5.82
C THR A 88 19.94 5.82 -6.10
N THR A 89 20.32 6.02 -7.34
CA THR A 89 21.18 7.14 -7.73
C THR A 89 20.59 7.89 -8.93
N THR A 90 20.83 9.20 -8.96
CA THR A 90 20.53 10.04 -10.14
C THR A 90 21.43 9.64 -11.31
N GLU A 91 21.13 10.14 -12.51
CA GLU A 91 21.98 9.95 -13.70
C GLU A 91 23.40 10.48 -13.48
N GLN A 92 23.57 11.47 -12.62
CA GLN A 92 24.86 12.07 -12.25
C GLN A 92 25.55 11.35 -11.10
N GLY A 93 24.96 10.29 -10.56
CA GLY A 93 25.52 9.45 -9.49
C GLY A 93 25.32 9.96 -8.07
N CYS A 94 24.49 11.00 -7.85
CA CYS A 94 24.10 11.45 -6.51
C CYS A 94 22.99 10.58 -5.92
N GLU A 95 22.79 10.66 -4.61
CA GLU A 95 21.72 9.91 -3.94
C GLU A 95 20.34 10.33 -4.46
N ARG A 96 19.49 9.35 -4.69
CA ARG A 96 18.05 9.52 -4.94
C ARG A 96 17.27 8.66 -3.97
N VAL A 97 16.42 9.28 -3.18
CA VAL A 97 15.54 8.61 -2.22
C VAL A 97 14.11 8.74 -2.71
N GLU A 98 13.45 7.62 -2.88
CA GLU A 98 12.02 7.54 -3.18
C GLU A 98 11.29 7.04 -1.93
N VAL A 99 10.25 7.76 -1.50
CA VAL A 99 9.48 7.45 -0.30
C VAL A 99 8.05 7.14 -0.67
N LEU A 100 7.60 5.95 -0.33
CA LEU A 100 6.21 5.54 -0.47
C LEU A 100 5.50 5.66 0.86
N HIS A 101 4.49 6.52 0.93
CA HIS A 101 3.50 6.61 2.01
C HIS A 101 2.31 5.73 1.66
N LEU A 102 2.29 4.51 2.19
CA LEU A 102 1.31 3.50 1.82
C LEU A 102 0.22 3.33 2.86
N THR A 103 -1.03 3.33 2.41
CA THR A 103 -2.19 2.91 3.20
C THR A 103 -2.74 1.60 2.65
N ILE A 104 -2.71 0.54 3.46
CA ILE A 104 -3.34 -0.73 3.15
C ILE A 104 -4.64 -0.86 3.95
N ASN A 105 -5.75 -0.93 3.24
CA ASN A 105 -7.06 -1.29 3.76
C ASN A 105 -7.25 -2.80 3.61
N ARG A 106 -8.20 -3.37 4.37
CA ARG A 106 -8.44 -4.80 4.38
C ARG A 106 -9.77 -5.15 3.75
N SER A 107 -9.76 -6.21 2.95
CA SER A 107 -10.97 -6.91 2.56
C SER A 107 -11.61 -7.58 3.78
N GLU A 108 -12.92 -7.70 3.78
CA GLU A 108 -13.70 -8.27 4.88
C GLU A 108 -14.43 -9.53 4.41
N ARG A 109 -14.52 -10.52 5.31
CA ARG A 109 -15.33 -11.72 5.10
C ARG A 109 -16.14 -11.99 6.36
N GLU A 110 -17.45 -12.04 6.21
CA GLU A 110 -18.38 -12.40 7.28
C GLU A 110 -19.13 -13.67 6.94
N GLU A 111 -19.37 -14.53 7.93
CA GLU A 111 -20.02 -15.82 7.74
C GLU A 111 -21.21 -15.96 8.67
N TYR A 112 -22.34 -16.38 8.10
CA TYR A 112 -23.62 -16.56 8.78
C TYR A 112 -24.11 -17.98 8.60
N SER A 113 -24.61 -18.61 9.66
CA SER A 113 -25.28 -19.91 9.60
C SER A 113 -26.74 -19.75 10.03
N VAL A 114 -27.66 -20.08 9.13
CA VAL A 114 -29.10 -19.93 9.34
C VAL A 114 -29.81 -21.23 9.03
N THR A 115 -30.80 -21.59 9.89
CA THR A 115 -31.77 -22.64 9.60
C THR A 115 -33.16 -22.01 9.51
N ALA A 116 -33.87 -22.26 8.42
CA ALA A 116 -35.22 -21.75 8.18
C ALA A 116 -36.15 -22.86 7.68
N CYS A 117 -37.48 -22.64 7.80
CA CYS A 117 -38.47 -23.53 7.24
C CYS A 117 -38.93 -22.97 5.89
N ASP A 118 -39.00 -23.81 4.89
CA ASP A 118 -39.47 -23.55 3.55
C ASP A 118 -38.67 -22.56 2.74
N GLN A 119 -38.36 -21.38 3.30
CA GLN A 119 -37.62 -20.31 2.61
C GLN A 119 -36.94 -19.35 3.58
N TYR A 120 -35.94 -18.63 3.06
CA TYR A 120 -35.23 -17.56 3.78
C TYR A 120 -34.94 -16.37 2.85
N GLU A 121 -35.24 -15.15 3.29
CA GLU A 121 -34.91 -13.92 2.56
C GLU A 121 -33.58 -13.35 3.06
N TRP A 122 -32.66 -13.11 2.12
CA TRP A 122 -31.37 -12.52 2.42
C TRP A 122 -30.94 -11.56 1.30
N HIS A 123 -30.56 -10.34 1.65
CA HIS A 123 -30.23 -9.25 0.71
C HIS A 123 -31.31 -9.00 -0.39
N GLY A 124 -32.60 -9.23 -0.06
CA GLY A 124 -33.71 -9.01 -0.97
C GLY A 124 -33.96 -10.16 -1.96
N GLU A 125 -33.23 -11.25 -1.85
CA GLU A 125 -33.47 -12.49 -2.58
C GLU A 125 -34.06 -13.57 -1.67
N VAL A 126 -34.92 -14.43 -2.24
CA VAL A 126 -35.57 -15.52 -1.50
C VAL A 126 -34.95 -16.85 -1.91
N TYR A 127 -34.42 -17.56 -0.94
CA TYR A 127 -33.79 -18.87 -1.08
C TYR A 127 -34.71 -19.97 -0.53
N THR A 128 -34.94 -21.00 -1.33
CA THR A 128 -35.82 -22.15 -1.00
C THR A 128 -35.06 -23.45 -0.85
N GLU A 129 -33.75 -23.45 -1.08
CA GLU A 129 -32.89 -24.61 -0.99
C GLU A 129 -31.76 -24.38 0.00
N SER A 130 -31.33 -25.46 0.67
CA SER A 130 -30.13 -25.42 1.50
C SER A 130 -28.88 -25.24 0.63
N GLY A 131 -27.95 -24.40 1.08
CA GLY A 131 -26.76 -24.15 0.29
C GLY A 131 -25.82 -23.12 0.95
N THR A 132 -24.74 -22.83 0.25
CA THR A 132 -23.83 -21.72 0.56
C THR A 132 -24.06 -20.64 -0.47
N TYR A 133 -24.35 -19.43 0.00
CA TYR A 133 -24.63 -18.28 -0.83
C TYR A 133 -23.66 -17.16 -0.47
N GLU A 134 -23.17 -16.43 -1.46
CA GLU A 134 -22.22 -15.35 -1.29
C GLU A 134 -22.81 -14.04 -1.80
N TYR A 135 -22.63 -12.97 -1.02
CA TYR A 135 -23.02 -11.62 -1.40
C TYR A 135 -21.80 -10.72 -1.36
N TYR A 136 -21.51 -10.07 -2.50
CA TYR A 136 -20.35 -9.24 -2.71
C TYR A 136 -20.72 -7.75 -2.62
N THR A 137 -19.98 -7.01 -1.83
CA THR A 137 -20.10 -5.56 -1.69
C THR A 137 -18.72 -4.95 -1.43
N THR A 138 -18.67 -3.73 -0.98
CA THR A 138 -17.42 -3.04 -0.65
C THR A 138 -17.46 -2.48 0.76
N THR A 139 -16.30 -2.44 1.40
CA THR A 139 -16.10 -1.74 2.67
C THR A 139 -16.21 -0.21 2.46
N ASP A 140 -16.28 0.56 3.53
CA ASP A 140 -16.26 2.04 3.49
C ASP A 140 -14.97 2.59 2.83
N GLN A 141 -13.89 1.82 2.86
CA GLN A 141 -12.60 2.14 2.24
C GLN A 141 -12.48 1.65 0.80
N GLY A 142 -13.54 0.99 0.25
CA GLY A 142 -13.59 0.54 -1.13
C GLY A 142 -12.97 -0.83 -1.39
N CYS A 143 -12.56 -1.57 -0.35
CA CYS A 143 -12.07 -2.94 -0.48
C CYS A 143 -13.22 -3.94 -0.58
N GLU A 144 -12.93 -5.16 -1.05
CA GLU A 144 -13.93 -6.21 -1.14
C GLU A 144 -14.51 -6.58 0.23
N ARG A 145 -15.82 -6.75 0.30
CA ARG A 145 -16.52 -7.33 1.43
C ARG A 145 -17.40 -8.47 0.94
N VAL A 146 -17.15 -9.67 1.46
CA VAL A 146 -17.90 -10.89 1.13
C VAL A 146 -18.68 -11.33 2.36
N GLU A 147 -20.00 -11.48 2.19
CA GLU A 147 -20.86 -12.11 3.18
C GLU A 147 -21.23 -13.51 2.70
N VAL A 148 -21.02 -14.52 3.53
CA VAL A 148 -21.29 -15.94 3.20
C VAL A 148 -22.40 -16.46 4.10
N LEU A 149 -23.48 -16.91 3.47
CA LEU A 149 -24.60 -17.54 4.16
C LEU A 149 -24.55 -19.06 3.98
N TYR A 150 -24.40 -19.79 5.08
CA TYR A 150 -24.63 -21.23 5.16
C TYR A 150 -26.08 -21.47 5.55
N LEU A 151 -26.93 -21.73 4.57
CA LEU A 151 -28.38 -21.88 4.76
C LEU A 151 -28.78 -23.35 4.83
N THR A 152 -29.57 -23.70 5.84
CA THR A 152 -30.26 -24.98 5.94
C THR A 152 -31.76 -24.72 5.84
N ILE A 153 -32.42 -25.24 4.79
CA ILE A 153 -33.87 -25.23 4.66
C ILE A 153 -34.40 -26.59 5.11
N SER A 154 -35.39 -26.55 6.00
CA SER A 154 -36.08 -27.72 6.48
C SER A 154 -37.55 -27.66 6.00
N ASP A 155 -38.04 -28.76 5.47
CA ASP A 155 -39.45 -28.88 5.12
C ASP A 155 -40.31 -28.86 6.39
N ARG A 156 -41.52 -28.34 6.25
CA ARG A 156 -42.53 -28.48 7.31
C ARG A 156 -42.92 -29.91 7.45
N GLU A 157 -42.94 -30.39 8.67
CA GLU A 157 -43.56 -31.68 8.94
C GLU A 157 -45.06 -31.57 8.70
N HIS A 158 -45.58 -32.41 7.77
CA HIS A 158 -46.99 -32.55 7.52
C HIS A 158 -47.44 -33.94 8.02
N ALA A 159 -48.24 -33.95 9.07
CA ALA A 159 -48.81 -35.20 9.58
C ALA A 159 -50.24 -35.35 9.09
N GLU A 160 -50.47 -36.42 8.36
CA GLU A 160 -51.81 -36.79 7.93
C GLU A 160 -52.34 -37.91 8.84
N TYR A 161 -53.54 -37.70 9.33
CA TYR A 161 -54.21 -38.67 10.18
C TYR A 161 -55.45 -39.18 9.45
N TYR A 162 -55.53 -40.48 9.33
CA TYR A 162 -56.69 -41.18 8.75
C TYR A 162 -57.37 -41.96 9.86
N GLU A 163 -58.55 -41.48 10.27
CA GLU A 163 -59.36 -42.13 11.29
C GLU A 163 -60.71 -42.56 10.74
N THR A 164 -61.24 -43.66 11.27
CA THR A 164 -62.55 -44.17 10.93
C THR A 164 -63.33 -44.34 12.22
N ALA A 165 -64.49 -43.69 12.29
CA ALA A 165 -65.39 -43.79 13.42
C ALA A 165 -66.84 -44.04 12.93
N CYS A 166 -67.69 -44.60 13.82
CA CYS A 166 -69.10 -44.66 13.61
C CYS A 166 -69.79 -43.64 14.50
N ASP A 167 -70.65 -42.82 13.97
CA ASP A 167 -71.41 -41.73 14.57
C ASP A 167 -70.61 -40.45 14.90
N GLU A 168 -69.56 -40.52 15.75
CA GLU A 168 -68.77 -39.37 16.13
C GLU A 168 -67.29 -39.73 16.33
N PHE A 169 -66.40 -38.74 16.08
CA PHE A 169 -64.97 -38.84 16.31
C PHE A 169 -64.46 -37.57 17.03
N TYR A 170 -63.88 -37.72 18.20
CA TYR A 170 -63.21 -36.63 18.89
C TYR A 170 -61.74 -36.63 18.51
N TRP A 171 -61.31 -35.54 17.87
CA TRP A 171 -59.90 -35.36 17.51
C TRP A 171 -59.18 -34.55 18.58
N ASP A 172 -58.39 -35.23 19.35
CA ASP A 172 -57.67 -34.66 20.51
C ASP A 172 -56.61 -33.61 20.12
N HIS A 173 -56.04 -33.64 18.91
CA HIS A 173 -55.08 -32.69 18.42
C HIS A 173 -55.66 -31.27 18.28
N ASN A 174 -56.91 -31.12 17.95
CA ASN A 174 -57.56 -29.80 17.81
C ASN A 174 -58.75 -29.61 18.78
N GLY A 175 -59.06 -30.62 19.59
CA GLY A 175 -60.11 -30.56 20.59
C GLY A 175 -61.54 -30.51 20.04
N GLN A 176 -61.74 -30.94 18.77
CA GLN A 176 -63.06 -30.90 18.11
C GLN A 176 -63.65 -32.30 17.89
N THR A 177 -64.97 -32.36 17.92
CA THR A 177 -65.73 -33.55 17.60
C THR A 177 -66.34 -33.42 16.20
N TYR A 178 -66.14 -34.45 15.36
CA TYR A 178 -66.65 -34.59 13.99
C TYR A 178 -67.73 -35.64 13.97
N TYR A 179 -68.84 -35.38 13.20
CA TYR A 179 -70.02 -36.26 13.12
C TYR A 179 -70.18 -36.84 11.75
#